data_2e468aaa75ab52917e2900a65ca05b77
#
_entry.id   2e468aaa75ab52917e2900a65ca05b77
#
_cell.length_a   1.000
_cell.length_b   1.000
_cell.length_c   1.000
_cell.angle_alpha   90.00
_cell.angle_beta   90.00
_cell.angle_gamma   90.00
#
_symmetry.space_group_name_H-M   'P 1'
#
loop_
_entity.id
_entity.type
_entity.pdbx_description
1 polymer ?
#
loop_
_entity_poly.entity_id
_entity_poly.type
_entity_poly.pdbx_seq_one_letter_code
_entity_poly.pdbx_strand_id
1 'polypeptide(L)'
;QNASRTHIMKKLIVDLDGTITKGDTSDYRKVSPNLDVIDKLRFYKSLGYEVIIQTARNMRTYEGNVGKINIHTLPIITEWLDQNEVPYDEIHVGKPWCGFEGFYVDDRAVRPSEFTQMTPEEIEELIAGERR
;
A
#
# COMPACT_ATOMS: atom_id res chain seq x y z
N GLN A 1 12.92 16.77 -17.75
CA GLN A 1 13.18 16.33 -17.32
C GLN A 1 13.81 15.91 -16.90
N ASN A 2 14.09 15.73 -16.77
CA ASN A 2 14.78 15.33 -16.32
C ASN A 2 15.31 14.44 -15.72
N ALA A 3 15.87 14.40 -16.17
CA ALA A 3 16.64 13.18 -16.19
C ALA A 3 17.30 12.87 -14.92
N SER A 4 17.79 13.83 -14.34
CA SER A 4 18.45 13.67 -13.07
C SER A 4 17.58 12.90 -12.09
N ARG A 5 16.33 13.03 -12.26
CA ARG A 5 15.40 12.36 -11.35
C ARG A 5 15.28 10.90 -11.64
N THR A 6 15.79 10.42 -12.74
CA THR A 6 15.66 9.01 -13.07
C THR A 6 16.62 8.13 -12.29
N HIS A 7 17.68 8.68 -11.74
CA HIS A 7 18.64 7.88 -11.01
C HIS A 7 18.28 7.71 -9.53
N ILE A 8 17.33 8.48 -9.04
CA ILE A 8 16.86 8.33 -7.67
C ILE A 8 15.40 7.93 -7.73
N MET A 9 15.15 6.67 -7.44
CA MET A 9 13.80 6.13 -7.48
C MET A 9 13.38 5.82 -6.06
N LYS A 10 12.49 6.64 -5.55
CA LYS A 10 11.96 6.48 -4.19
C LYS A 10 10.50 6.09 -4.30
N LYS A 11 10.22 4.83 -4.07
CA LYS A 11 8.87 4.28 -4.18
C LYS A 11 8.48 3.52 -2.94
N LEU A 12 7.28 3.76 -2.46
CA LEU A 12 6.66 2.94 -1.44
C LEU A 12 5.60 2.10 -2.12
N ILE A 13 5.70 0.80 -1.97
CA ILE A 13 4.67 -0.12 -2.42
C ILE A 13 3.90 -0.52 -1.17
N VAL A 14 2.67 -0.08 -1.05
CA VAL A 14 1.91 -0.22 0.19
C VAL A 14 0.63 -1.00 -0.04
N ASP A 15 0.35 -1.93 0.87
CA ASP A 15 -0.88 -2.71 0.87
C ASP A 15 -2.06 -1.83 1.29
N LEU A 16 -3.27 -2.21 0.88
CA LEU A 16 -4.48 -1.44 1.17
C LEU A 16 -5.19 -1.97 2.42
N ASP A 17 -5.84 -3.13 2.31
CA ASP A 17 -6.66 -3.65 3.42
C ASP A 17 -5.79 -4.21 4.54
N GLY A 18 -6.06 -3.73 5.76
CA GLY A 18 -5.24 -4.09 6.90
C GLY A 18 -3.99 -3.24 7.07
N THR A 19 -3.75 -2.29 6.17
CA THR A 19 -2.59 -1.40 6.21
C THR A 19 -3.03 0.05 6.12
N ILE A 20 -3.56 0.48 4.99
CA ILE A 20 -4.14 1.84 4.83
C ILE A 20 -5.54 1.85 5.44
N THR A 21 -6.28 0.76 5.30
CA THR A 21 -7.54 0.57 6.01
C THR A 21 -7.29 -0.23 7.27
N LYS A 22 -8.24 -0.19 8.21
CA LYS A 22 -8.19 -1.05 9.39
C LYS A 22 -9.59 -1.45 9.80
N GLY A 23 -9.67 -2.61 10.46
CA GLY A 23 -10.91 -3.11 11.00
C GLY A 23 -11.78 -3.83 9.99
N ASP A 24 -13.08 -3.76 10.22
CA ASP A 24 -14.06 -4.53 9.47
C ASP A 24 -14.16 -4.08 8.02
N THR A 25 -14.06 -5.02 7.09
CA THR A 25 -14.14 -4.78 5.66
C THR A 25 -15.44 -5.30 5.05
N SER A 26 -16.49 -5.46 5.85
CA SER A 26 -17.80 -5.92 5.34
C SER A 26 -18.40 -4.92 4.33
N ASP A 27 -18.08 -3.65 4.47
CA ASP A 27 -18.48 -2.62 3.52
C ASP A 27 -17.25 -1.78 3.17
N TYR A 28 -16.69 -2.02 2.01
CA TYR A 28 -15.47 -1.33 1.56
C TYR A 28 -15.63 0.18 1.41
N ARG A 29 -16.86 0.66 1.22
CA ARG A 29 -17.10 2.10 1.13
C ARG A 29 -16.98 2.79 2.48
N LYS A 30 -17.13 2.04 3.57
CA LYS A 30 -17.20 2.57 4.93
C LYS A 30 -16.06 2.07 5.82
N VAL A 31 -15.11 1.34 5.28
CA VAL A 31 -14.02 0.80 6.11
C VAL A 31 -13.22 1.95 6.73
N SER A 32 -12.77 1.74 7.96
CA SER A 32 -12.07 2.78 8.71
C SER A 32 -10.67 3.01 8.13
N PRO A 33 -10.22 4.26 8.06
CA PRO A 33 -8.85 4.57 7.66
C PRO A 33 -7.89 4.35 8.83
N ASN A 34 -6.68 3.90 8.49
CA ASN A 34 -5.58 3.88 9.45
C ASN A 34 -4.87 5.23 9.36
N LEU A 35 -5.27 6.16 10.21
CA LEU A 35 -4.78 7.53 10.13
C LEU A 35 -3.27 7.64 10.32
N ASP A 36 -2.68 6.81 11.17
CA ASP A 36 -1.24 6.86 11.40
C ASP A 36 -0.47 6.47 10.13
N VAL A 37 -0.93 5.45 9.43
CA VAL A 37 -0.33 5.05 8.15
C VAL A 37 -0.52 6.15 7.11
N ILE A 38 -1.71 6.71 7.00
CA ILE A 38 -2.02 7.75 6.01
C ILE A 38 -1.13 8.98 6.25
N ASP A 39 -1.00 9.40 7.51
CA ASP A 39 -0.14 10.53 7.85
C ASP A 39 1.32 10.24 7.48
N LYS A 40 1.78 9.03 7.71
CA LYS A 40 3.14 8.64 7.35
C LYS A 40 3.34 8.63 5.84
N LEU A 41 2.34 8.21 5.08
CA LEU A 41 2.40 8.27 3.62
C LEU A 41 2.54 9.71 3.14
N ARG A 42 1.80 10.65 3.75
CA ARG A 42 1.93 12.07 3.41
C ARG A 42 3.34 12.58 3.71
N PHE A 43 3.90 12.15 4.82
CA PHE A 43 5.27 12.50 5.19
C PHE A 43 6.26 12.01 4.13
N TYR A 44 6.15 10.75 3.70
CA TYR A 44 7.04 10.22 2.66
C TYR A 44 6.83 10.91 1.31
N LYS A 45 5.60 11.32 0.99
CA LYS A 45 5.38 12.12 -0.21
C LYS A 45 6.16 13.42 -0.15
N SER A 46 6.20 14.05 1.02
CA SER A 46 6.95 15.30 1.20
C SER A 46 8.46 15.10 1.02
N LEU A 47 8.94 13.87 1.19
CA LEU A 47 10.35 13.53 0.96
C LEU A 47 10.64 13.12 -0.49
N GLY A 48 9.64 13.18 -1.37
CA GLY A 48 9.83 12.85 -2.78
C GLY A 48 9.53 11.43 -3.17
N TYR A 49 8.91 10.65 -2.29
CA TYR A 49 8.52 9.28 -2.61
C TYR A 49 7.25 9.24 -3.44
N GLU A 50 7.21 8.31 -4.39
CA GLU A 50 5.95 7.92 -5.02
C GLU A 50 5.26 6.88 -4.14
N VAL A 51 3.94 6.97 -4.07
CA VAL A 51 3.14 6.01 -3.29
C VAL A 51 2.37 5.14 -4.27
N ILE A 52 2.65 3.86 -4.25
CA ILE A 52 2.06 2.87 -5.15
C ILE A 52 1.28 1.88 -4.29
N ILE A 53 -0.02 1.82 -4.51
CA ILE A 53 -0.87 0.90 -3.75
C ILE A 53 -0.95 -0.42 -4.51
N GLN A 54 -0.75 -1.52 -3.80
CA GLN A 54 -0.87 -2.86 -4.37
C GLN A 54 -1.86 -3.64 -3.51
N THR A 55 -2.91 -4.18 -4.13
CA THR A 55 -3.98 -4.80 -3.36
C THR A 55 -4.44 -6.13 -3.94
N ALA A 56 -4.75 -7.06 -3.03
CA ALA A 56 -5.35 -8.34 -3.38
C ALA A 56 -6.89 -8.29 -3.23
N ARG A 57 -7.46 -7.09 -3.03
CA ARG A 57 -8.90 -6.97 -2.81
C ARG A 57 -9.67 -7.64 -3.93
N ASN A 58 -10.64 -8.44 -3.57
CA ASN A 58 -11.55 -9.18 -4.45
C ASN A 58 -10.86 -10.21 -5.38
N MET A 59 -9.61 -10.56 -5.10
CA MET A 59 -8.95 -11.65 -5.83
C MET A 59 -9.69 -12.97 -5.59
N ARG A 60 -10.15 -13.20 -4.37
CA ARG A 60 -10.95 -14.39 -4.07
C ARG A 60 -12.32 -14.29 -4.70
N THR A 61 -12.97 -13.13 -4.58
CA THR A 61 -14.32 -12.91 -5.10
C THR A 61 -14.42 -13.18 -6.61
N TYR A 62 -13.46 -12.71 -7.37
CA TYR A 62 -13.46 -12.82 -8.81
C TYR A 62 -12.45 -13.84 -9.35
N GLU A 63 -11.96 -14.69 -8.46
CA GLU A 63 -11.07 -15.80 -8.83
C GLU A 63 -9.88 -15.33 -9.68
N GLY A 64 -9.29 -14.21 -9.30
CA GLY A 64 -8.12 -13.66 -9.97
C GLY A 64 -8.40 -12.92 -11.26
N ASN A 65 -9.66 -12.73 -11.61
CA ASN A 65 -10.01 -12.03 -12.86
C ASN A 65 -9.80 -10.52 -12.71
N VAL A 66 -8.63 -10.05 -13.12
CA VAL A 66 -8.23 -8.65 -12.99
C VAL A 66 -9.17 -7.74 -13.79
N GLY A 67 -9.69 -8.20 -14.92
CA GLY A 67 -10.64 -7.42 -15.71
C GLY A 67 -11.89 -7.06 -14.91
N LYS A 68 -12.43 -8.02 -14.16
CA LYS A 68 -13.60 -7.77 -13.31
C LYS A 68 -13.26 -6.88 -12.13
N ILE A 69 -12.08 -7.07 -11.55
CA ILE A 69 -11.63 -6.24 -10.43
C ILE A 69 -11.49 -4.79 -10.87
N ASN A 70 -10.97 -4.55 -12.07
CA ASN A 70 -10.85 -3.19 -12.61
C ASN A 70 -12.21 -2.49 -12.73
N ILE A 71 -13.24 -3.22 -13.09
CA ILE A 71 -14.56 -2.65 -13.31
C ILE A 71 -15.34 -2.48 -12.00
N HIS A 72 -15.30 -3.50 -11.13
CA HIS A 72 -16.16 -3.53 -9.94
C HIS A 72 -15.48 -3.06 -8.68
N THR A 73 -14.17 -3.25 -8.54
CA THR A 73 -13.44 -2.99 -7.30
C THR A 73 -12.70 -1.65 -7.33
N LEU A 74 -12.00 -1.37 -8.42
CA LEU A 74 -11.13 -0.20 -8.50
C LEU A 74 -11.88 1.12 -8.28
N PRO A 75 -13.09 1.35 -8.83
CA PRO A 75 -13.81 2.60 -8.57
C PRO A 75 -14.12 2.83 -7.09
N ILE A 76 -14.40 1.76 -6.35
CA ILE A 76 -14.67 1.86 -4.90
C ILE A 76 -13.38 2.23 -4.16
N ILE A 77 -12.26 1.67 -4.59
CA ILE A 77 -10.96 1.98 -4.00
C ILE A 77 -10.63 3.46 -4.19
N THR A 78 -10.72 3.97 -5.43
CA THR A 78 -10.37 5.36 -5.72
C THR A 78 -11.28 6.32 -4.98
N GLU A 79 -12.57 6.06 -4.92
CA GLU A 79 -13.51 6.89 -4.18
C GLU A 79 -13.13 6.97 -2.70
N TRP A 80 -12.83 5.82 -2.09
CA TRP A 80 -12.46 5.76 -0.67
C TRP A 80 -11.15 6.49 -0.41
N LEU A 81 -10.14 6.28 -1.26
CA LEU A 81 -8.85 6.93 -1.11
C LEU A 81 -8.99 8.46 -1.19
N ASP A 82 -9.78 8.94 -2.15
CA ASP A 82 -9.99 10.37 -2.32
C ASP A 82 -10.76 10.97 -1.15
N GLN A 83 -11.77 10.28 -0.67
CA GLN A 83 -12.55 10.74 0.49
C GLN A 83 -11.68 10.85 1.75
N ASN A 84 -10.71 9.98 1.90
CA ASN A 84 -9.83 9.96 3.08
C ASN A 84 -8.51 10.69 2.84
N GLU A 85 -8.39 11.38 1.70
CA GLU A 85 -7.23 12.20 1.36
C GLU A 85 -5.91 11.41 1.43
N VAL A 86 -5.96 10.16 0.99
CA VAL A 86 -4.79 9.30 0.92
C VAL A 86 -3.97 9.67 -0.32
N PRO A 87 -2.67 9.96 -0.17
CA PRO A 87 -1.85 10.21 -1.36
C PRO A 87 -1.56 8.89 -2.07
N TYR A 88 -1.65 8.90 -3.38
CA TYR A 88 -1.27 7.75 -4.19
C TYR A 88 -0.95 8.21 -5.61
N ASP A 89 0.02 7.54 -6.22
CA ASP A 89 0.44 7.83 -7.59
C ASP A 89 0.00 6.74 -8.55
N GLU A 90 -0.10 5.49 -8.06
CA GLU A 90 -0.52 4.33 -8.84
C GLU A 90 -1.31 3.38 -7.95
N ILE A 91 -2.21 2.63 -8.57
CA ILE A 91 -2.94 1.56 -7.89
C ILE A 91 -2.79 0.30 -8.74
N HIS A 92 -2.28 -0.77 -8.13
CA HIS A 92 -2.16 -2.07 -8.76
C HIS A 92 -3.10 -3.05 -8.09
N VAL A 93 -4.12 -3.49 -8.82
CA VAL A 93 -4.97 -4.60 -8.41
C VAL A 93 -4.30 -5.90 -8.83
N GLY A 94 -4.81 -7.03 -8.35
CA GLY A 94 -4.30 -8.31 -8.80
C GLY A 94 -3.09 -8.82 -8.02
N LYS A 95 -2.79 -8.23 -6.88
CA LYS A 95 -1.77 -8.79 -5.99
C LYS A 95 -2.18 -10.22 -5.64
N PRO A 96 -1.30 -11.21 -5.78
CA PRO A 96 -1.63 -12.57 -5.36
C PRO A 96 -2.09 -12.57 -3.91
N TRP A 97 -3.23 -13.23 -3.68
CA TRP A 97 -3.75 -13.32 -2.31
C TRP A 97 -3.17 -14.56 -1.65
N CYS A 98 -2.64 -14.40 -0.45
CA CYS A 98 -1.95 -15.47 0.26
C CYS A 98 -2.90 -16.47 0.95
N GLY A 99 -4.21 -16.27 0.87
CA GLY A 99 -5.16 -17.13 1.55
C GLY A 99 -5.29 -16.76 3.02
N PHE A 100 -6.08 -17.54 3.74
CA PHE A 100 -6.36 -17.25 5.15
C PHE A 100 -5.22 -17.67 6.08
N GLU A 101 -4.38 -18.60 5.66
CA GLU A 101 -3.32 -19.13 6.51
C GLU A 101 -1.91 -18.80 5.97
N GLY A 102 -1.82 -18.24 4.78
CA GLY A 102 -0.55 -17.86 4.20
C GLY A 102 -0.10 -16.46 4.62
N PHE A 103 1.06 -16.07 4.16
CA PHE A 103 1.61 -14.74 4.45
C PHE A 103 2.60 -14.35 3.36
N TYR A 104 3.06 -13.10 3.41
CA TYR A 104 4.01 -12.59 2.43
C TYR A 104 5.41 -12.58 3.01
N VAL A 105 6.39 -12.99 2.21
CA VAL A 105 7.81 -13.00 2.60
C VAL A 105 8.54 -12.07 1.64
N ASP A 106 9.27 -11.10 2.16
CA ASP A 106 9.97 -10.11 1.34
C ASP A 106 11.11 -9.50 2.17
N ASP A 107 12.28 -9.36 1.55
CA ASP A 107 13.46 -8.83 2.23
C ASP A 107 13.46 -7.30 2.33
N ARG A 108 12.52 -6.63 1.67
CA ARG A 108 12.44 -5.17 1.68
C ARG A 108 11.13 -4.66 2.26
N ALA A 109 10.43 -5.48 3.00
CA ALA A 109 9.14 -5.12 3.56
C ALA A 109 9.24 -4.76 5.03
N VAL A 110 8.37 -3.86 5.47
CA VAL A 110 8.18 -3.57 6.89
C VAL A 110 6.71 -3.77 7.22
N ARG A 111 6.44 -4.02 8.50
CA ARG A 111 5.06 -4.15 8.99
C ARG A 111 4.45 -2.76 9.15
N PRO A 112 3.13 -2.64 9.08
CA PRO A 112 2.47 -1.33 9.27
C PRO A 112 2.88 -0.64 10.56
N SER A 113 3.02 -1.37 11.67
CA SER A 113 3.43 -0.78 12.93
C SER A 113 4.87 -0.24 12.88
N GLU A 114 5.75 -0.95 12.20
CA GLU A 114 7.12 -0.48 12.01
C GLU A 114 7.14 0.77 11.14
N PHE A 115 6.34 0.77 10.09
CA PHE A 115 6.25 1.91 9.18
C PHE A 115 5.83 3.18 9.91
N THR A 116 4.88 3.08 10.84
CA THR A 116 4.37 4.24 11.55
C THR A 116 5.27 4.67 12.70
N GLN A 117 6.01 3.75 13.31
CA GLN A 117 6.78 4.04 14.53
C GLN A 117 8.25 4.36 14.27
N MET A 118 8.78 3.92 13.14
CA MET A 118 10.20 4.10 12.82
C MET A 118 10.44 5.31 11.93
N THR A 119 11.60 5.92 12.10
CA THR A 119 12.06 6.98 11.20
C THR A 119 12.51 6.34 9.89
N PRO A 120 12.60 7.12 8.78
CA PRO A 120 13.14 6.60 7.52
C PRO A 120 14.52 5.96 7.70
N GLU A 121 15.37 6.54 8.51
CA GLU A 121 16.71 6.03 8.78
C GLU A 121 16.67 4.68 9.50
N GLU A 122 15.75 4.53 10.45
CA GLU A 122 15.57 3.26 11.16
C GLU A 122 15.05 2.17 10.23
N ILE A 123 14.12 2.50 9.34
CA ILE A 123 13.61 1.55 8.35
C ILE A 123 14.71 1.12 7.39
N GLU A 124 15.52 2.08 6.92
CA GLU A 124 16.64 1.79 6.04
C GLU A 124 17.60 0.82 6.70
N GLU A 125 17.92 1.05 7.97
CA GLU A 125 18.82 0.16 8.73
C GLU A 125 18.20 -1.22 8.92
N LEU A 126 16.91 -1.29 9.21
CA LEU A 126 16.22 -2.56 9.36
C LEU A 126 16.30 -3.39 8.08
N ILE A 127 16.03 -2.75 6.94
CA ILE A 127 16.08 -3.44 5.64
C ILE A 127 17.51 -3.86 5.32
N ALA A 128 18.48 -2.99 5.55
CA ALA A 128 19.88 -3.31 5.32
C ALA A 128 20.34 -4.50 6.17
N GLY A 129 19.81 -4.60 7.39
CA GLY A 129 20.15 -5.68 8.30
C GLY A 129 19.80 -7.06 7.75
N GLU A 130 18.69 -7.18 7.04
CA GLU A 130 18.29 -8.45 6.46
C GLU A 130 19.26 -8.91 5.36
N ARG A 131 19.91 -7.96 4.70
CA ARG A 131 20.75 -8.25 3.55
C ARG A 131 22.22 -8.43 3.87
N ARG A 132 22.59 -8.28 5.13
CA ARG A 132 23.98 -8.45 5.59
C ARG A 132 24.37 -9.96 5.72
#